data_5d6b880157dd36c362c155003f8e8be2
#
_entry.id   5d6b880157dd36c362c155003f8e8be2
#
_cell.length_a   1.000
_cell.length_b   1.000
_cell.length_c   1.000
_cell.angle_alpha   90.00
_cell.angle_beta   90.00
_cell.angle_gamma   90.00
#
_symmetry.space_group_name_H-M   'P 1'
#
loop_
_entity.id
_entity.type
_entity.pdbx_description
1 polymer ?
#
loop_
_entity_poly.entity_id
_entity_poly.type
_entity_poly.pdbx_seq_one_letter_code
_entity_poly.pdbx_strand_id
1 'polypeptide(L)'
;MRSICLVSIFASLLFASFALGQNQPRGPQPPPPAKAGPYKAVSVTPPQAISDATFEAFRKQMNEAAQRKDRGALAKLVVGQGFFWLRENGDRADKNKSGVDNLAAALGLNNKDGAGWDMLASFADDPTGSSLPERKGTVCAPADPTFDGKAFNELMQATQTDVGDWAYPVSRDVEVRALPQPNAPVTEKLGMVLLRAMPEDGSNIPTFLRIVTPAGKIGYVLVDSVAPIGNDQICYVKDASGWKIGGYIGGGDTQ
;
A
#
# COMPACT_ATOMS: atom_id res chain seq x y z
N MET A 1 -5.12 89.92 3.50
CA MET A 1 -6.53 90.32 3.35
C MET A 1 -7.37 89.05 3.15
N ARG A 2 -8.32 88.85 4.05
CA ARG A 2 -9.42 87.86 4.08
C ARG A 2 -9.10 86.43 3.82
N SER A 3 -8.91 85.68 4.91
CA SER A 3 -9.04 84.23 5.05
C SER A 3 -10.50 83.81 4.90
N ILE A 4 -10.76 82.71 4.17
CA ILE A 4 -12.03 82.00 4.18
C ILE A 4 -11.72 80.61 4.69
N CYS A 5 -12.20 80.31 5.91
CA CYS A 5 -12.24 78.95 6.46
C CYS A 5 -13.36 78.12 5.80
N LEU A 6 -13.02 77.04 5.22
CA LEU A 6 -13.97 75.98 4.79
C LEU A 6 -13.95 74.85 5.82
N VAL A 7 -15.07 74.72 6.53
CA VAL A 7 -15.34 73.65 7.47
C VAL A 7 -15.84 72.45 6.68
N SER A 8 -15.05 71.37 6.63
CA SER A 8 -15.45 70.09 6.06
C SER A 8 -16.07 69.21 7.15
N ILE A 9 -17.35 68.95 7.00
CA ILE A 9 -18.09 68.02 7.84
C ILE A 9 -17.84 66.61 7.32
N PHE A 10 -17.12 65.78 8.11
CA PHE A 10 -16.99 64.35 7.83
C PHE A 10 -18.21 63.60 8.40
N ALA A 11 -19.06 63.10 7.51
CA ALA A 11 -20.11 62.19 7.89
C ALA A 11 -19.55 60.77 7.99
N SER A 12 -19.43 60.24 9.21
CA SER A 12 -18.99 58.86 9.48
C SER A 12 -20.16 57.92 9.22
N LEU A 13 -20.12 57.20 8.12
CA LEU A 13 -21.00 56.06 7.81
C LEU A 13 -20.49 54.82 8.56
N LEU A 14 -21.18 54.42 9.62
CA LEU A 14 -21.02 53.13 10.31
C LEU A 14 -21.58 52.00 9.42
N PHE A 15 -20.70 51.26 8.76
CA PHE A 15 -21.06 49.98 8.13
C PHE A 15 -21.12 48.89 9.22
N ALA A 16 -22.30 48.49 9.61
CA ALA A 16 -22.53 47.29 10.41
C ALA A 16 -22.32 46.07 9.50
N SER A 17 -21.16 45.42 9.60
CA SER A 17 -20.90 44.15 8.92
C SER A 17 -21.65 43.03 9.65
N PHE A 18 -22.78 42.58 9.11
CA PHE A 18 -23.42 41.30 9.50
C PHE A 18 -22.52 40.16 9.05
N ALA A 19 -21.77 39.56 9.94
CA ALA A 19 -21.11 38.29 9.74
C ALA A 19 -22.18 37.19 9.72
N LEU A 20 -22.66 36.82 8.53
CA LEU A 20 -23.41 35.58 8.31
C LEU A 20 -22.45 34.42 8.55
N GLY A 21 -22.51 33.83 9.73
CA GLY A 21 -21.82 32.59 10.05
C GLY A 21 -22.33 31.49 9.11
N GLN A 22 -21.55 31.13 8.09
CA GLN A 22 -21.82 29.96 7.26
C GLN A 22 -21.63 28.73 8.11
N ASN A 23 -22.73 28.16 8.64
CA ASN A 23 -22.78 26.78 9.12
C ASN A 23 -22.64 25.87 7.89
N GLN A 24 -21.40 25.64 7.43
CA GLN A 24 -21.14 24.52 6.51
C GLN A 24 -21.39 23.22 7.31
N PRO A 25 -22.20 22.29 6.79
CA PRO A 25 -22.31 20.97 7.38
C PRO A 25 -20.90 20.36 7.38
N ARG A 26 -20.35 20.10 8.57
CA ARG A 26 -19.12 19.30 8.67
C ARG A 26 -19.42 17.96 8.05
N GLY A 27 -18.74 17.62 6.95
CA GLY A 27 -18.73 16.27 6.43
C GLY A 27 -18.35 15.26 7.53
N PRO A 28 -18.61 13.96 7.33
CA PRO A 28 -18.25 12.95 8.30
C PRO A 28 -16.79 13.12 8.69
N GLN A 29 -16.53 13.44 9.94
CA GLN A 29 -15.18 13.54 10.47
C GLN A 29 -14.59 12.13 10.47
N PRO A 30 -13.40 11.89 9.93
CA PRO A 30 -12.76 10.59 10.03
C PRO A 30 -12.71 10.18 11.52
N PRO A 31 -12.95 8.89 11.82
CA PRO A 31 -12.88 8.42 13.20
C PRO A 31 -11.52 8.77 13.80
N PRO A 32 -11.46 9.15 15.07
CA PRO A 32 -10.20 9.46 15.72
C PRO A 32 -9.27 8.24 15.61
N PRO A 33 -7.97 8.44 15.38
CA PRO A 33 -7.02 7.33 15.25
C PRO A 33 -7.12 6.42 16.47
N ALA A 34 -7.26 5.12 16.24
CA ALA A 34 -7.43 4.14 17.28
C ALA A 34 -6.25 4.20 18.26
N LYS A 35 -6.54 4.30 19.57
CA LYS A 35 -5.51 4.47 20.61
C LYS A 35 -4.55 3.29 20.64
N ALA A 36 -3.25 3.58 20.81
CA ALA A 36 -2.28 2.55 21.13
C ALA A 36 -2.68 1.87 22.45
N GLY A 37 -2.70 0.52 22.44
CA GLY A 37 -3.01 -0.28 23.61
C GLY A 37 -2.54 -1.72 23.40
N PRO A 38 -2.44 -2.53 24.47
CA PRO A 38 -2.06 -3.92 24.34
C PRO A 38 -3.09 -4.71 23.54
N TYR A 39 -2.62 -5.71 22.80
CA TYR A 39 -3.47 -6.59 22.03
C TYR A 39 -2.96 -8.04 22.07
N LYS A 40 -3.85 -8.99 21.76
CA LYS A 40 -3.49 -10.41 21.69
C LYS A 40 -2.60 -10.64 20.46
N ALA A 41 -1.39 -11.15 20.70
CA ALA A 41 -0.46 -11.47 19.62
C ALA A 41 -1.04 -12.57 18.70
N VAL A 42 -0.98 -12.33 17.38
CA VAL A 42 -1.29 -13.33 16.35
C VAL A 42 0.03 -13.73 15.69
N SER A 43 0.36 -15.02 15.79
CA SER A 43 1.58 -15.55 15.17
C SER A 43 1.49 -15.53 13.65
N VAL A 44 2.61 -15.24 12.99
CA VAL A 44 2.70 -15.18 11.53
C VAL A 44 3.85 -16.04 11.04
N THR A 45 3.64 -16.69 9.89
CA THR A 45 4.68 -17.37 9.11
C THR A 45 4.90 -16.59 7.82
N PRO A 46 6.12 -16.06 7.58
CA PRO A 46 6.43 -15.34 6.36
C PRO A 46 6.27 -16.20 5.11
N PRO A 47 5.98 -15.59 3.97
CA PRO A 47 5.91 -16.29 2.70
C PRO A 47 7.26 -16.89 2.31
N GLN A 48 7.22 -17.91 1.46
CA GLN A 48 8.42 -18.59 0.98
C GLN A 48 8.70 -18.22 -0.47
N ALA A 49 9.99 -18.18 -0.84
CA ALA A 49 10.39 -18.00 -2.22
C ALA A 49 9.99 -19.23 -3.07
N ILE A 50 9.59 -18.98 -4.31
CA ILE A 50 9.32 -20.04 -5.29
C ILE A 50 10.66 -20.60 -5.77
N SER A 51 10.90 -21.89 -5.50
CA SER A 51 12.10 -22.60 -5.95
C SER A 51 11.91 -23.15 -7.37
N ASP A 52 11.92 -22.29 -8.37
CA ASP A 52 11.83 -22.64 -9.81
C ASP A 52 12.76 -21.72 -10.62
N ALA A 53 13.85 -22.26 -11.15
CA ALA A 53 14.83 -21.50 -11.94
C ALA A 53 14.21 -20.86 -13.20
N THR A 54 13.14 -21.44 -13.75
CA THR A 54 12.43 -20.85 -14.91
C THR A 54 11.59 -19.65 -14.49
N PHE A 55 11.07 -19.63 -13.26
CA PHE A 55 10.39 -18.48 -12.69
C PHE A 55 11.36 -17.34 -12.38
N GLU A 56 12.52 -17.66 -11.83
CA GLU A 56 13.58 -16.68 -11.59
C GLU A 56 14.02 -15.99 -12.90
N ALA A 57 14.29 -16.80 -13.95
CA ALA A 57 14.64 -16.27 -15.26
C ALA A 57 13.52 -15.39 -15.86
N PHE A 58 12.27 -15.76 -15.65
CA PHE A 58 11.10 -14.99 -16.08
C PHE A 58 11.01 -13.64 -15.33
N ARG A 59 11.16 -13.63 -14.00
CA ARG A 59 11.16 -12.40 -13.19
C ARG A 59 12.28 -11.45 -13.63
N LYS A 60 13.49 -11.98 -13.95
CA LYS A 60 14.58 -11.16 -14.49
C LYS A 60 14.19 -10.48 -15.80
N GLN A 61 13.56 -11.20 -16.74
CA GLN A 61 13.08 -10.59 -17.99
C GLN A 61 12.01 -9.53 -17.74
N MET A 62 11.13 -9.76 -16.76
CA MET A 62 10.09 -8.80 -16.36
C MET A 62 10.74 -7.52 -15.78
N ASN A 63 11.73 -7.66 -14.90
CA ASN A 63 12.48 -6.52 -14.35
C ASN A 63 13.19 -5.74 -15.47
N GLU A 64 13.88 -6.42 -16.38
CA GLU A 64 14.54 -5.79 -17.53
C GLU A 64 13.55 -5.01 -18.41
N ALA A 65 12.36 -5.56 -18.67
CA ALA A 65 11.32 -4.86 -19.42
C ALA A 65 10.79 -3.63 -18.66
N ALA A 66 10.61 -3.74 -17.35
CA ALA A 66 10.15 -2.66 -16.48
C ALA A 66 11.16 -1.51 -16.42
N GLN A 67 12.44 -1.81 -16.17
CA GLN A 67 13.52 -0.82 -16.09
C GLN A 67 13.69 -0.01 -17.40
N ARG A 68 13.49 -0.67 -18.55
CA ARG A 68 13.55 -0.02 -19.85
C ARG A 68 12.24 0.59 -20.30
N LYS A 69 11.17 0.40 -19.53
CA LYS A 69 9.79 0.78 -19.88
C LYS A 69 9.39 0.23 -21.27
N ASP A 70 9.87 -0.99 -21.57
CA ASP A 70 9.72 -1.63 -22.86
C ASP A 70 8.41 -2.43 -22.93
N ARG A 71 7.35 -1.75 -23.42
CA ARG A 71 6.04 -2.36 -23.61
C ARG A 71 6.05 -3.55 -24.58
N GLY A 72 6.92 -3.51 -25.60
CA GLY A 72 7.02 -4.59 -26.58
C GLY A 72 7.63 -5.87 -25.98
N ALA A 73 8.67 -5.74 -25.15
CA ALA A 73 9.22 -6.83 -24.38
C ALA A 73 8.19 -7.35 -23.36
N LEU A 74 7.52 -6.47 -22.62
CA LEU A 74 6.49 -6.81 -21.65
C LEU A 74 5.33 -7.59 -22.29
N ALA A 75 4.87 -7.21 -23.48
CA ALA A 75 3.79 -7.89 -24.19
C ALA A 75 4.07 -9.38 -24.43
N LYS A 76 5.35 -9.76 -24.57
CA LYS A 76 5.75 -11.18 -24.73
C LYS A 76 5.69 -11.97 -23.41
N LEU A 77 5.68 -11.28 -22.29
CA LEU A 77 5.64 -11.85 -20.94
C LEU A 77 4.22 -11.91 -20.36
N VAL A 78 3.23 -11.34 -21.03
CA VAL A 78 1.84 -11.31 -20.58
C VAL A 78 1.01 -12.26 -21.44
N VAL A 79 -0.03 -12.88 -20.87
CA VAL A 79 -1.00 -13.65 -21.65
C VAL A 79 -1.64 -12.79 -22.73
N GLY A 80 -1.84 -13.32 -23.93
CA GLY A 80 -2.47 -12.57 -25.02
C GLY A 80 -3.94 -12.24 -24.72
N GLN A 81 -4.66 -13.21 -24.15
CA GLN A 81 -6.07 -13.13 -23.78
C GLN A 81 -6.30 -13.77 -22.40
N GLY A 82 -7.46 -13.50 -21.78
CA GLY A 82 -7.83 -14.10 -20.49
C GLY A 82 -7.10 -13.53 -19.29
N PHE A 83 -6.46 -12.36 -19.43
CA PHE A 83 -5.95 -11.60 -18.30
C PHE A 83 -7.12 -11.24 -17.37
N PHE A 84 -6.90 -11.32 -16.05
CA PHE A 84 -7.86 -10.89 -15.04
C PHE A 84 -7.31 -9.73 -14.19
N TRP A 85 -8.21 -8.90 -13.72
CA TRP A 85 -7.90 -7.81 -12.79
C TRP A 85 -8.93 -7.78 -11.68
N LEU A 86 -8.60 -8.42 -10.55
CA LEU A 86 -9.51 -8.56 -9.42
C LEU A 86 -9.40 -7.36 -8.47
N ARG A 87 -10.55 -6.83 -8.11
CA ARG A 87 -10.77 -5.82 -7.08
C ARG A 87 -11.93 -6.24 -6.19
N GLU A 88 -12.20 -5.48 -5.13
CA GLU A 88 -13.33 -5.75 -4.22
C GLU A 88 -14.66 -6.00 -4.96
N ASN A 89 -14.89 -5.27 -6.06
CA ASN A 89 -16.12 -5.35 -6.85
C ASN A 89 -16.02 -6.31 -8.06
N GLY A 90 -15.07 -7.26 -8.04
CA GLY A 90 -14.90 -8.30 -9.06
C GLY A 90 -13.85 -8.01 -10.11
N ASP A 91 -13.94 -8.71 -11.24
CA ASP A 91 -12.96 -8.63 -12.34
C ASP A 91 -13.21 -7.38 -13.21
N ARG A 92 -12.19 -6.53 -13.28
CA ARG A 92 -12.19 -5.26 -14.04
C ARG A 92 -11.52 -5.36 -15.40
N ALA A 93 -10.97 -6.53 -15.76
CA ALA A 93 -10.30 -6.70 -17.05
C ALA A 93 -11.29 -6.54 -18.21
N ASP A 94 -10.89 -5.76 -19.21
CA ASP A 94 -11.63 -5.62 -20.45
C ASP A 94 -11.36 -6.82 -21.38
N LYS A 95 -12.36 -7.64 -21.60
CA LYS A 95 -12.25 -8.87 -22.41
C LYS A 95 -11.92 -8.60 -23.89
N ASN A 96 -12.12 -7.37 -24.35
CA ASN A 96 -11.82 -6.97 -25.73
C ASN A 96 -10.40 -6.44 -25.91
N LYS A 97 -9.65 -6.28 -24.82
CA LYS A 97 -8.27 -5.81 -24.83
C LYS A 97 -7.29 -6.95 -24.66
N SER A 98 -6.08 -6.75 -25.15
CA SER A 98 -4.97 -7.68 -24.90
C SER A 98 -4.61 -7.72 -23.42
N GLY A 99 -3.93 -8.81 -22.98
CA GLY A 99 -3.47 -8.90 -21.59
C GLY A 99 -2.52 -7.75 -21.21
N VAL A 100 -1.61 -7.35 -22.10
CA VAL A 100 -0.70 -6.24 -21.84
C VAL A 100 -1.41 -4.89 -21.75
N ASP A 101 -2.53 -4.69 -22.47
CA ASP A 101 -3.35 -3.47 -22.34
C ASP A 101 -4.07 -3.43 -21.00
N ASN A 102 -4.60 -4.58 -20.57
CA ASN A 102 -5.22 -4.71 -19.25
C ASN A 102 -4.20 -4.50 -18.13
N LEU A 103 -3.02 -5.12 -18.21
CA LEU A 103 -1.94 -4.90 -17.25
C LEU A 103 -1.52 -3.43 -17.20
N ALA A 104 -1.40 -2.79 -18.36
CA ALA A 104 -1.04 -1.38 -18.44
C ALA A 104 -2.10 -0.47 -17.80
N ALA A 105 -3.37 -0.80 -17.94
CA ALA A 105 -4.45 -0.08 -17.26
C ALA A 105 -4.43 -0.33 -15.75
N ALA A 106 -4.22 -1.58 -15.32
CA ALA A 106 -4.20 -1.96 -13.91
C ALA A 106 -3.07 -1.29 -13.11
N LEU A 107 -1.87 -1.24 -13.69
CA LEU A 107 -0.68 -0.65 -13.05
C LEU A 107 -0.46 0.84 -13.39
N GLY A 108 -1.23 1.41 -14.32
CA GLY A 108 -0.98 2.78 -14.77
C GLY A 108 0.32 2.96 -15.56
N LEU A 109 0.74 1.96 -16.37
CA LEU A 109 2.00 2.02 -17.14
C LEU A 109 2.06 3.19 -18.14
N ASN A 110 0.91 3.77 -18.48
CA ASN A 110 0.83 4.91 -19.39
C ASN A 110 0.94 6.27 -18.68
N ASN A 111 1.01 6.29 -17.35
CA ASN A 111 1.15 7.50 -16.56
C ASN A 111 2.55 8.11 -16.76
N LYS A 112 2.60 9.44 -16.83
CA LYS A 112 3.85 10.17 -17.11
C LYS A 112 4.88 10.10 -15.98
N ASP A 113 4.43 9.86 -14.74
CA ASP A 113 5.28 9.75 -13.57
C ASP A 113 6.14 8.47 -13.56
N GLY A 114 5.72 7.46 -14.33
CA GLY A 114 6.42 6.18 -14.41
C GLY A 114 6.19 5.24 -13.23
N ALA A 115 5.37 5.62 -12.25
CA ALA A 115 5.13 4.84 -11.04
C ALA A 115 4.66 3.41 -11.31
N GLY A 116 3.86 3.19 -12.35
CA GLY A 116 3.43 1.84 -12.74
C GLY A 116 4.57 0.94 -13.18
N TRP A 117 5.60 1.48 -13.84
CA TRP A 117 6.78 0.72 -14.22
C TRP A 117 7.67 0.39 -13.02
N ASP A 118 7.77 1.32 -12.06
CA ASP A 118 8.50 1.10 -10.81
C ASP A 118 7.80 0.02 -9.97
N MET A 119 6.47 0.03 -9.94
CA MET A 119 5.66 -1.02 -9.31
C MET A 119 5.86 -2.39 -9.99
N LEU A 120 5.89 -2.43 -11.34
CA LEU A 120 6.17 -3.67 -12.08
C LEU A 120 7.57 -4.22 -11.76
N ALA A 121 8.58 -3.35 -11.64
CA ALA A 121 9.93 -3.73 -11.23
C ALA A 121 9.93 -4.30 -9.80
N SER A 122 9.22 -3.67 -8.87
CA SER A 122 9.08 -4.16 -7.49
C SER A 122 8.45 -5.56 -7.43
N PHE A 123 7.40 -5.83 -8.21
CA PHE A 123 6.84 -7.18 -8.33
C PHE A 123 7.84 -8.19 -8.90
N ALA A 124 8.67 -7.76 -9.85
CA ALA A 124 9.69 -8.62 -10.44
C ALA A 124 10.80 -8.99 -9.45
N ASP A 125 11.07 -8.14 -8.47
CA ASP A 125 12.10 -8.39 -7.45
C ASP A 125 11.62 -9.32 -6.34
N ASP A 126 10.30 -9.46 -6.12
CA ASP A 126 9.75 -10.34 -5.09
C ASP A 126 9.83 -11.83 -5.53
N PRO A 127 10.56 -12.68 -4.79
CA PRO A 127 10.70 -14.10 -5.13
C PRO A 127 9.56 -14.97 -4.61
N THR A 128 8.66 -14.44 -3.79
CA THR A 128 7.61 -15.22 -3.13
C THR A 128 6.46 -15.51 -4.07
N GLY A 129 5.59 -16.42 -3.67
CA GLY A 129 4.36 -16.68 -4.41
C GLY A 129 3.48 -17.70 -3.72
N SER A 130 2.19 -17.50 -3.83
CA SER A 130 1.16 -18.42 -3.33
C SER A 130 0.16 -18.77 -4.42
N SER A 131 -0.37 -20.00 -4.37
CA SER A 131 -1.42 -20.42 -5.29
C SER A 131 -2.70 -19.63 -5.03
N LEU A 132 -3.37 -19.20 -6.10
CA LEU A 132 -4.70 -18.59 -6.03
C LEU A 132 -5.76 -19.70 -6.09
N PRO A 133 -6.47 -20.02 -4.99
CA PRO A 133 -7.38 -21.17 -4.94
C PRO A 133 -8.49 -21.12 -5.99
N GLU A 134 -9.01 -19.93 -6.27
CA GLU A 134 -10.11 -19.68 -7.20
C GLU A 134 -9.69 -19.81 -8.67
N ARG A 135 -8.37 -19.86 -8.94
CA ARG A 135 -7.81 -19.95 -10.30
C ARG A 135 -6.68 -20.98 -10.35
N LYS A 136 -7.07 -22.23 -10.60
CA LYS A 136 -6.13 -23.36 -10.66
C LYS A 136 -4.95 -23.08 -11.59
N GLY A 137 -3.73 -23.33 -11.10
CA GLY A 137 -2.49 -23.12 -11.85
C GLY A 137 -2.01 -21.68 -11.88
N THR A 138 -2.67 -20.79 -11.13
CA THR A 138 -2.24 -19.41 -10.94
C THR A 138 -1.46 -19.26 -9.64
N VAL A 139 -0.35 -18.53 -9.70
CA VAL A 139 0.48 -18.15 -8.55
C VAL A 139 0.56 -16.64 -8.51
N CYS A 140 0.30 -16.03 -7.35
CA CYS A 140 0.34 -14.58 -7.18
C CYS A 140 1.47 -14.18 -6.23
N ALA A 141 2.14 -13.07 -6.54
CA ALA A 141 3.27 -12.48 -5.79
C ALA A 141 3.09 -10.96 -5.62
N PRO A 142 3.56 -10.37 -4.53
CA PRO A 142 4.10 -11.05 -3.35
C PRO A 142 3.07 -11.96 -2.67
N ALA A 143 3.54 -13.07 -2.10
CA ALA A 143 2.65 -13.95 -1.36
C ALA A 143 2.29 -13.33 0.00
N ASP A 144 1.05 -13.51 0.43
CA ASP A 144 0.65 -13.13 1.78
C ASP A 144 1.29 -14.06 2.84
N PRO A 145 1.58 -13.54 4.04
CA PRO A 145 1.99 -14.36 5.16
C PRO A 145 0.84 -15.27 5.63
N THR A 146 1.17 -16.39 6.25
CA THR A 146 0.17 -17.30 6.83
C THR A 146 -0.03 -16.99 8.32
N PHE A 147 -1.28 -16.81 8.72
CA PHE A 147 -1.71 -16.59 10.11
C PHE A 147 -3.13 -17.12 10.36
N ASP A 148 -3.55 -17.18 11.60
CA ASP A 148 -4.94 -17.50 11.96
C ASP A 148 -5.87 -16.34 11.59
N GLY A 149 -6.60 -16.47 10.50
CA GLY A 149 -7.52 -15.44 10.00
C GLY A 149 -8.66 -15.11 10.98
N LYS A 150 -9.12 -16.10 11.78
CA LYS A 150 -10.13 -15.83 12.81
C LYS A 150 -9.56 -14.97 13.93
N ALA A 151 -8.38 -15.35 14.44
CA ALA A 151 -7.69 -14.57 15.47
C ALA A 151 -7.36 -13.16 14.97
N PHE A 152 -7.02 -12.99 13.71
CA PHE A 152 -6.76 -11.68 13.11
C PHE A 152 -8.04 -10.84 13.00
N ASN A 153 -9.15 -11.41 12.57
CA ASN A 153 -10.44 -10.70 12.53
C ASN A 153 -10.89 -10.25 13.94
N GLU A 154 -10.73 -11.12 14.94
CA GLU A 154 -11.00 -10.76 16.35
C GLU A 154 -10.09 -9.61 16.82
N LEU A 155 -8.80 -9.64 16.40
CA LEU A 155 -7.83 -8.60 16.71
C LEU A 155 -8.22 -7.24 16.09
N MET A 156 -8.56 -7.20 14.79
CA MET A 156 -9.02 -5.98 14.12
C MET A 156 -10.27 -5.39 14.78
N GLN A 157 -11.26 -6.22 15.13
CA GLN A 157 -12.46 -5.78 15.83
C GLN A 157 -12.13 -5.20 17.22
N ALA A 158 -11.29 -5.87 18.00
CA ALA A 158 -10.91 -5.43 19.35
C ALA A 158 -10.12 -4.12 19.35
N THR A 159 -9.35 -3.86 18.30
CA THR A 159 -8.51 -2.67 18.16
C THR A 159 -9.12 -1.57 17.30
N GLN A 160 -10.29 -1.82 16.68
CA GLN A 160 -10.95 -0.91 15.74
C GLN A 160 -10.00 -0.48 14.61
N THR A 161 -9.39 -1.47 13.96
CA THR A 161 -8.42 -1.29 12.87
C THR A 161 -8.85 -2.04 11.62
N ASP A 162 -8.25 -1.66 10.49
CA ASP A 162 -8.40 -2.34 9.20
C ASP A 162 -7.15 -3.16 8.87
N VAL A 163 -7.22 -3.99 7.83
CA VAL A 163 -6.11 -4.84 7.37
C VAL A 163 -4.85 -4.02 7.07
N GLY A 164 -5.02 -2.81 6.50
CA GLY A 164 -3.92 -1.90 6.17
C GLY A 164 -3.18 -1.32 7.38
N ASP A 165 -3.74 -1.44 8.60
CA ASP A 165 -3.06 -1.03 9.83
C ASP A 165 -2.06 -2.09 10.35
N TRP A 166 -1.91 -3.22 9.66
CA TRP A 166 -1.11 -4.34 10.15
C TRP A 166 0.05 -4.67 9.23
N ALA A 167 1.14 -5.05 9.87
CA ALA A 167 2.36 -5.51 9.22
C ALA A 167 2.90 -6.75 9.94
N TYR A 168 3.87 -7.40 9.33
CA TYR A 168 4.56 -8.55 9.93
C TYR A 168 6.08 -8.41 9.76
N PRO A 169 6.88 -8.95 10.71
CA PRO A 169 8.33 -8.99 10.58
C PRO A 169 8.76 -9.90 9.42
N VAL A 170 9.66 -9.42 8.56
CA VAL A 170 10.22 -10.25 7.47
C VAL A 170 11.27 -11.23 7.94
N SER A 171 11.80 -11.03 9.17
CA SER A 171 12.75 -11.92 9.83
C SER A 171 12.49 -11.96 11.33
N ARG A 172 13.12 -12.94 12.03
CA ARG A 172 13.06 -13.00 13.48
C ARG A 172 13.89 -11.87 14.12
N ASP A 173 13.55 -11.53 15.35
CA ASP A 173 14.31 -10.60 16.21
C ASP A 173 14.41 -9.15 15.65
N VAL A 174 13.35 -8.68 14.99
CA VAL A 174 13.28 -7.28 14.54
C VAL A 174 13.38 -6.35 15.74
N GLU A 175 14.36 -5.44 15.70
CA GLU A 175 14.62 -4.49 16.78
C GLU A 175 13.59 -3.36 16.78
N VAL A 176 12.92 -3.19 17.91
CA VAL A 176 12.08 -2.02 18.19
C VAL A 176 12.92 -0.98 18.90
N ARG A 177 12.97 0.21 18.38
CA ARG A 177 13.74 1.34 18.92
C ARG A 177 12.84 2.36 19.59
N ALA A 178 13.41 3.07 20.58
CA ALA A 178 12.68 4.12 21.29
C ALA A 178 12.39 5.36 20.43
N LEU A 179 13.21 5.62 19.41
CA LEU A 179 13.13 6.79 18.51
C LEU A 179 13.42 6.35 17.06
N PRO A 180 12.97 7.09 16.04
CA PRO A 180 13.21 6.81 14.63
C PRO A 180 14.64 7.17 14.19
N GLN A 181 15.64 6.59 14.85
CA GLN A 181 17.06 6.86 14.62
C GLN A 181 17.88 5.56 14.69
N PRO A 182 18.90 5.36 13.84
CA PRO A 182 19.69 4.14 13.81
C PRO A 182 20.37 3.80 15.17
N ASN A 183 20.79 4.82 15.92
CA ASN A 183 21.50 4.69 17.19
C ASN A 183 20.59 4.79 18.42
N ALA A 184 19.26 4.86 18.23
CA ALA A 184 18.33 4.86 19.35
C ALA A 184 18.37 3.55 20.13
N PRO A 185 18.15 3.57 21.45
CA PRO A 185 18.09 2.37 22.28
C PRO A 185 17.06 1.38 21.74
N VAL A 186 17.44 0.10 21.66
CA VAL A 186 16.54 -1.02 21.39
C VAL A 186 15.75 -1.30 22.66
N THR A 187 14.44 -1.24 22.59
CA THR A 187 13.54 -1.44 23.73
C THR A 187 12.96 -2.84 23.79
N GLU A 188 12.85 -3.49 22.62
CA GLU A 188 12.26 -4.82 22.47
C GLU A 188 12.77 -5.47 21.19
N LYS A 189 12.71 -6.81 21.12
CA LYS A 189 12.88 -7.59 19.89
C LYS A 189 11.58 -8.33 19.60
N LEU A 190 11.06 -8.14 18.39
CA LEU A 190 9.82 -8.77 17.97
C LEU A 190 10.07 -10.17 17.44
N GLY A 191 9.26 -11.13 17.91
CA GLY A 191 9.10 -12.42 17.27
C GLY A 191 8.22 -12.33 16.03
N MET A 192 7.92 -13.48 15.42
CA MET A 192 7.06 -13.61 14.26
C MET A 192 5.58 -13.45 14.66
N VAL A 193 5.16 -12.22 14.90
CA VAL A 193 3.78 -11.84 15.26
C VAL A 193 3.35 -10.61 14.46
N LEU A 194 2.05 -10.49 14.25
CA LEU A 194 1.49 -9.28 13.64
C LEU A 194 1.74 -8.07 14.56
N LEU A 195 2.09 -6.96 13.95
CA LEU A 195 2.32 -5.69 14.62
C LEU A 195 1.47 -4.61 13.97
N ARG A 196 1.00 -3.69 14.81
CA ARG A 196 0.19 -2.59 14.33
C ARG A 196 1.08 -1.48 13.80
N ALA A 197 0.97 -1.19 12.51
CA ALA A 197 1.58 -0.04 11.89
C ALA A 197 0.80 1.24 12.25
N MET A 198 1.52 2.33 12.48
CA MET A 198 0.95 3.66 12.68
C MET A 198 1.67 4.61 11.71
N PRO A 199 1.28 4.63 10.43
CA PRO A 199 1.90 5.54 9.48
C PRO A 199 1.72 6.98 9.97
N GLU A 200 2.79 7.77 9.82
CA GLU A 200 2.74 9.19 10.11
C GLU A 200 2.32 9.93 8.83
N ASP A 201 1.53 11.00 8.99
CA ASP A 201 1.13 11.84 7.87
C ASP A 201 2.37 12.47 7.22
N GLY A 202 2.62 12.16 5.95
CA GLY A 202 3.75 12.72 5.21
C GLY A 202 3.93 12.08 3.84
N SER A 203 4.49 12.83 2.89
CA SER A 203 4.71 12.41 1.50
C SER A 203 5.97 11.59 1.28
N ASN A 204 6.82 11.39 2.29
CA ASN A 204 8.09 10.67 2.18
C ASN A 204 7.96 9.27 2.78
N ILE A 205 8.51 8.27 2.10
CA ILE A 205 8.65 6.92 2.66
C ILE A 205 9.63 7.03 3.85
N PRO A 206 9.19 6.75 5.07
CA PRO A 206 10.05 6.89 6.24
C PRO A 206 11.10 5.78 6.27
N THR A 207 12.30 6.07 6.77
CA THR A 207 13.30 5.03 7.07
C THR A 207 12.85 4.12 8.23
N PHE A 208 12.07 4.68 9.15
CA PHE A 208 11.52 4.00 10.31
C PHE A 208 10.00 4.08 10.31
N LEU A 209 9.36 2.95 10.52
CA LEU A 209 7.92 2.86 10.72
C LEU A 209 7.60 2.91 12.22
N ARG A 210 6.66 3.76 12.60
CA ARG A 210 6.08 3.78 13.94
C ARG A 210 5.13 2.61 14.11
N ILE A 211 5.28 1.87 15.19
CA ILE A 211 4.46 0.69 15.46
C ILE A 211 3.92 0.68 16.89
N VAL A 212 2.89 -0.14 17.12
CA VAL A 212 2.47 -0.59 18.45
C VAL A 212 2.80 -2.07 18.57
N THR A 213 3.50 -2.43 19.64
CA THR A 213 3.82 -3.84 19.95
C THR A 213 2.62 -4.54 20.61
N PRO A 214 2.57 -5.88 20.69
CA PRO A 214 1.52 -6.60 21.42
C PRO A 214 1.36 -6.16 22.88
N ALA A 215 2.45 -5.69 23.51
CA ALA A 215 2.41 -5.12 24.86
C ALA A 215 1.80 -3.71 24.94
N GLY A 216 1.37 -3.14 23.81
CA GLY A 216 0.79 -1.79 23.73
C GLY A 216 1.83 -0.67 23.76
N LYS A 217 3.10 -0.99 23.64
CA LYS A 217 4.17 0.01 23.61
C LYS A 217 4.35 0.57 22.20
N ILE A 218 4.54 1.87 22.10
CA ILE A 218 4.93 2.54 20.86
C ILE A 218 6.45 2.43 20.71
N GLY A 219 6.89 2.12 19.48
CA GLY A 219 8.28 2.09 19.10
C GLY A 219 8.46 2.25 17.60
N TYR A 220 9.70 2.10 17.14
CA TYR A 220 10.08 2.31 15.75
C TYR A 220 10.88 1.12 15.23
N VAL A 221 10.54 0.63 14.05
CA VAL A 221 11.27 -0.42 13.35
C VAL A 221 11.77 0.12 12.01
N LEU A 222 12.85 -0.46 11.47
CA LEU A 222 13.25 -0.16 10.09
C LEU A 222 12.13 -0.58 9.14
N VAL A 223 11.76 0.27 8.18
CA VAL A 223 10.66 -0.02 7.23
C VAL A 223 10.93 -1.32 6.48
N ASP A 224 12.18 -1.58 6.08
CA ASP A 224 12.57 -2.80 5.35
C ASP A 224 12.58 -4.07 6.21
N SER A 225 12.41 -3.95 7.53
CA SER A 225 12.36 -5.11 8.44
C SER A 225 10.94 -5.67 8.63
N VAL A 226 9.95 -5.02 8.05
CA VAL A 226 8.54 -5.39 8.13
C VAL A 226 7.88 -5.29 6.76
N ALA A 227 6.82 -6.08 6.56
CA ALA A 227 6.01 -6.00 5.34
C ALA A 227 4.52 -5.82 5.71
N PRO A 228 3.76 -5.05 4.95
CA PRO A 228 2.32 -4.89 5.16
C PRO A 228 1.56 -6.18 4.83
N ILE A 229 0.32 -6.28 5.29
CA ILE A 229 -0.62 -7.34 4.93
C ILE A 229 -1.56 -6.79 3.84
N GLY A 230 -1.98 -7.69 2.94
CA GLY A 230 -2.96 -7.33 1.90
C GLY A 230 -2.36 -6.47 0.80
N ASN A 231 -1.15 -6.80 0.39
CA ASN A 231 -0.50 -6.15 -0.75
C ASN A 231 -1.24 -6.42 -2.06
N ASP A 232 -1.12 -5.47 -2.98
CA ASP A 232 -1.42 -5.73 -4.38
C ASP A 232 -0.53 -6.87 -4.90
N GLN A 233 -1.07 -7.72 -5.78
CA GLN A 233 -0.37 -8.90 -6.28
C GLN A 233 -0.40 -8.99 -7.80
N ILE A 234 0.74 -9.32 -8.40
CA ILE A 234 0.77 -9.75 -9.77
C ILE A 234 0.67 -11.27 -9.85
N CYS A 235 -0.13 -11.79 -10.76
CA CYS A 235 -0.42 -13.22 -10.83
C CYS A 235 0.14 -13.82 -12.09
N TYR A 236 0.73 -15.00 -11.95
CA TYR A 236 1.44 -15.72 -13.00
C TYR A 236 0.76 -17.03 -13.32
N VAL A 237 0.84 -17.44 -14.57
CA VAL A 237 0.43 -18.75 -15.06
C VAL A 237 1.58 -19.37 -15.83
N LYS A 238 1.67 -20.71 -15.85
CA LYS A 238 2.70 -21.43 -16.61
C LYS A 238 2.01 -22.27 -17.70
N ASP A 239 2.36 -22.02 -18.93
CA ASP A 239 1.90 -22.79 -20.08
C ASP A 239 3.08 -23.49 -20.81
N ALA A 240 2.83 -24.07 -21.98
CA ALA A 240 3.87 -24.73 -22.77
C ALA A 240 4.99 -23.80 -23.24
N SER A 241 4.74 -22.49 -23.30
CA SER A 241 5.73 -21.46 -23.66
C SER A 241 6.51 -20.91 -22.46
N GLY A 242 6.16 -21.32 -21.25
CA GLY A 242 6.78 -20.87 -19.99
C GLY A 242 5.85 -20.01 -19.12
N TRP A 243 6.45 -19.23 -18.23
CA TRP A 243 5.73 -18.34 -17.36
C TRP A 243 5.18 -17.10 -18.09
N LYS A 244 3.98 -16.67 -17.70
CA LYS A 244 3.32 -15.46 -18.19
C LYS A 244 2.66 -14.71 -17.03
N ILE A 245 2.59 -13.39 -17.13
CA ILE A 245 1.70 -12.59 -16.28
C ILE A 245 0.27 -12.86 -16.75
N GLY A 246 -0.54 -13.45 -15.88
CA GLY A 246 -1.93 -13.85 -16.16
C GLY A 246 -2.97 -12.93 -15.54
N GLY A 247 -2.59 -12.12 -14.54
CA GLY A 247 -3.54 -11.24 -13.87
C GLY A 247 -2.90 -10.31 -12.84
N TYR A 248 -3.79 -9.55 -12.21
CA TYR A 248 -3.46 -8.61 -11.14
C TYR A 248 -4.59 -8.59 -10.11
N ILE A 249 -4.23 -8.52 -8.83
CA ILE A 249 -5.16 -8.36 -7.71
C ILE A 249 -4.77 -7.07 -7.01
N GLY A 250 -5.70 -6.13 -6.91
CA GLY A 250 -5.45 -4.85 -6.25
C GLY A 250 -5.78 -3.64 -7.12
N GLY A 251 -5.14 -2.54 -6.81
CA GLY A 251 -5.47 -1.23 -7.37
C GLY A 251 -6.66 -0.63 -6.65
N GLY A 252 -6.43 -0.01 -5.49
CA GLY A 252 -7.42 0.80 -4.81
C GLY A 252 -8.02 1.85 -5.76
N ASP A 253 -9.21 2.37 -5.46
CA ASP A 253 -9.78 3.46 -6.23
C ASP A 253 -8.88 4.70 -6.05
N THR A 254 -7.93 4.89 -6.96
CA THR A 254 -7.33 6.22 -7.15
C THR A 254 -8.42 7.11 -7.70
N GLN A 255 -9.08 7.84 -6.80
CA GLN A 255 -9.95 8.96 -7.15
C GLN A 255 -9.12 10.15 -7.63
#